data_7c5e17e50159d07230e738bc3d5c1b2c
#
_entry.id   7c5e17e50159d07230e738bc3d5c1b2c
#
_cell.length_a   1.000
_cell.length_b   1.000
_cell.length_c   1.000
_cell.angle_alpha   90.00
_cell.angle_beta   90.00
_cell.angle_gamma   90.00
#
_symmetry.space_group_name_H-M   'P 1'
#
loop_
_entity.id
_entity.type
_entity.pdbx_description
1 polymer ?
#
loop_
_entity_poly.entity_id
_entity_poly.type
_entity_poly.pdbx_seq_one_letter_code
_entity_poly.pdbx_strand_id
1 'polypeptide(L)'
;MPTKKQTTKKPAQSAPDAFTRLCASELRVECVREHRFYKKRRWRFDYAIPAHKIALEVEGGVWTQGRHTRPKGFLNDITKYNTAALFGWRVFRCTPSTLMTRQTLHLIKCAISGAILPEAKDYEENTQKR
;
A
#
# COMPACT_ATOMS: atom_id res chain seq x y z
N MET A 1 32.14 -33.81 5.80
CA MET A 1 30.80 -33.78 5.19
C MET A 1 30.48 -32.35 4.82
N PRO A 2 30.32 -32.03 3.54
CA PRO A 2 29.95 -30.68 3.18
C PRO A 2 28.50 -30.42 3.62
N THR A 3 28.30 -29.45 4.50
CA THR A 3 27.00 -28.95 4.84
C THR A 3 26.38 -28.32 3.59
N LYS A 4 25.28 -28.87 3.08
CA LYS A 4 24.47 -28.23 2.06
C LYS A 4 24.06 -26.86 2.62
N LYS A 5 24.62 -25.78 2.07
CA LYS A 5 24.09 -24.45 2.27
C LYS A 5 22.63 -24.49 1.80
N GLN A 6 21.70 -24.48 2.74
CA GLN A 6 20.32 -24.18 2.43
C GLN A 6 20.31 -22.74 1.92
N THR A 7 20.29 -22.60 0.62
CA THR A 7 19.94 -21.33 0.00
C THR A 7 18.49 -21.09 0.37
N THR A 8 18.26 -20.24 1.36
CA THR A 8 16.94 -19.70 1.65
C THR A 8 16.51 -18.94 0.41
N LYS A 9 15.73 -19.59 -0.44
CA LYS A 9 15.08 -18.92 -1.56
C LYS A 9 14.25 -17.79 -0.99
N LYS A 10 14.65 -16.55 -1.30
CA LYS A 10 13.81 -15.38 -1.07
C LYS A 10 12.44 -15.70 -1.64
N PRO A 11 11.31 -15.49 -0.89
CA PRO A 11 10.00 -15.78 -1.44
C PRO A 11 9.85 -15.03 -2.77
N ALA A 12 9.40 -15.75 -3.79
CA ALA A 12 9.24 -15.20 -5.14
C ALA A 12 8.31 -13.98 -5.06
N GLN A 13 8.85 -12.81 -5.42
CA GLN A 13 8.09 -11.58 -5.47
C GLN A 13 7.10 -11.66 -6.63
N SER A 14 5.88 -11.18 -6.43
CA SER A 14 4.87 -11.13 -7.49
C SER A 14 5.39 -10.35 -8.70
N ALA A 15 5.06 -10.83 -9.90
CA ALA A 15 5.52 -10.22 -11.15
C ALA A 15 5.08 -8.74 -11.25
N PRO A 16 5.91 -7.86 -11.84
CA PRO A 16 5.51 -6.48 -12.11
C PRO A 16 4.26 -6.40 -12.98
N ASP A 17 3.46 -5.40 -12.73
CA ASP A 17 2.28 -5.07 -13.52
C ASP A 17 2.35 -3.64 -14.09
N ALA A 18 1.30 -3.18 -14.73
CA ALA A 18 1.25 -1.85 -15.32
C ALA A 18 1.49 -0.74 -14.29
N PHE A 19 0.93 -0.87 -13.09
CA PHE A 19 1.09 0.13 -12.04
C PHE A 19 2.52 0.18 -11.49
N THR A 20 3.14 -0.96 -11.23
CA THR A 20 4.53 -1.00 -10.75
C THR A 20 5.50 -0.44 -11.78
N ARG A 21 5.25 -0.71 -13.07
CA ARG A 21 6.04 -0.12 -14.17
C ARG A 21 5.85 1.39 -14.26
N LEU A 22 4.63 1.86 -14.07
CA LEU A 22 4.31 3.29 -14.06
C LEU A 22 5.05 4.00 -12.93
N CYS A 23 5.07 3.44 -11.73
CA CYS A 23 5.83 3.98 -10.61
C CYS A 23 7.34 4.04 -10.91
N ALA A 24 7.89 3.01 -11.54
CA ALA A 24 9.29 2.98 -11.91
C ALA A 24 9.64 4.07 -12.95
N SER A 25 8.80 4.26 -13.97
CA SER A 25 9.04 5.22 -15.03
C SER A 25 8.76 6.67 -14.60
N GLU A 26 7.67 6.93 -13.91
CA GLU A 26 7.22 8.29 -13.55
C GLU A 26 7.80 8.79 -12.23
N LEU A 27 7.93 7.92 -11.24
CA LEU A 27 8.37 8.29 -9.90
C LEU A 27 9.80 7.81 -9.58
N ARG A 28 10.37 6.99 -10.45
CA ARG A 28 11.71 6.39 -10.30
C ARG A 28 11.91 5.69 -8.96
N VAL A 29 10.87 4.98 -8.52
CA VAL A 29 10.86 4.17 -7.29
C VAL A 29 10.51 2.74 -7.60
N GLU A 30 11.05 1.82 -6.81
CA GLU A 30 10.68 0.43 -6.86
C GLU A 30 9.35 0.23 -6.11
N CYS A 31 8.31 -0.08 -6.86
CA CYS A 31 7.02 -0.50 -6.35
C CYS A 31 6.87 -2.00 -6.54
N VAL A 32 6.47 -2.70 -5.51
CA VAL A 32 6.27 -4.14 -5.52
C VAL A 32 4.83 -4.50 -5.21
N ARG A 33 4.38 -5.66 -5.71
CA ARG A 33 3.02 -6.16 -5.49
C ARG A 33 3.01 -7.16 -4.35
N GLU A 34 1.85 -7.30 -3.71
CA GLU A 34 1.61 -8.34 -2.71
C GLU A 34 2.71 -8.38 -1.64
N HIS A 35 3.06 -7.20 -1.12
CA HIS A 35 4.18 -7.05 -0.21
C HIS A 35 3.83 -7.50 1.20
N ARG A 36 4.57 -8.45 1.69
CA ARG A 36 4.50 -8.96 3.05
C ARG A 36 5.39 -8.12 3.97
N PHE A 37 4.80 -7.31 4.81
CA PHE A 37 5.54 -6.37 5.67
C PHE A 37 5.83 -6.91 7.08
N TYR A 38 5.18 -8.01 7.46
CA TYR A 38 5.33 -8.61 8.78
C TYR A 38 5.52 -10.11 8.70
N LYS A 39 6.66 -10.61 9.16
CA LYS A 39 7.05 -12.03 9.00
C LYS A 39 6.16 -13.01 9.76
N LYS A 40 5.56 -12.59 10.88
CA LYS A 40 4.73 -13.45 11.74
C LYS A 40 3.30 -13.61 11.26
N ARG A 41 2.87 -12.87 10.27
CA ARG A 41 1.55 -12.90 9.66
C ARG A 41 1.63 -12.95 8.16
N ARG A 42 0.58 -13.42 7.50
CA ARG A 42 0.48 -13.48 6.05
C ARG A 42 -0.12 -12.21 5.43
N TRP A 43 -0.21 -11.13 6.19
CA TRP A 43 -0.73 -9.86 5.69
C TRP A 43 0.12 -9.33 4.56
N ARG A 44 -0.54 -8.81 3.56
CA ARG A 44 0.11 -8.22 2.38
C ARG A 44 -0.53 -6.88 2.08
N PHE A 45 0.28 -5.97 1.57
CA PHE A 45 -0.21 -4.79 0.87
C PHE A 45 -0.36 -5.11 -0.61
N ASP A 46 -1.41 -4.60 -1.26
CA ASP A 46 -1.58 -4.78 -2.71
C ASP A 46 -0.38 -4.23 -3.46
N TYR A 47 0.08 -3.03 -3.09
CA TYR A 47 1.32 -2.42 -3.56
C TYR A 47 2.10 -1.81 -2.40
N ALA A 48 3.41 -1.78 -2.54
CA ALA A 48 4.29 -1.13 -1.58
C ALA A 48 5.52 -0.52 -2.25
N ILE A 49 5.99 0.56 -1.66
CA ILE A 49 7.28 1.18 -1.96
C ILE A 49 8.12 1.07 -0.68
N PRO A 50 8.84 -0.04 -0.49
CA PRO A 50 9.49 -0.34 0.80
C PRO A 50 10.54 0.69 1.20
N ALA A 51 11.24 1.28 0.24
CA ALA A 51 12.26 2.30 0.51
C ALA A 51 11.70 3.54 1.24
N HIS A 52 10.43 3.83 1.05
CA HIS A 52 9.72 4.95 1.68
C HIS A 52 8.68 4.54 2.70
N LYS A 53 8.51 3.24 2.92
CA LYS A 53 7.43 2.68 3.75
C LYS A 53 6.06 3.22 3.40
N ILE A 54 5.78 3.25 2.12
CA ILE A 54 4.49 3.62 1.54
C ILE A 54 3.81 2.36 1.04
N ALA A 55 2.56 2.20 1.38
CA ALA A 55 1.71 1.13 0.89
C ALA A 55 0.47 1.71 0.22
N LEU A 56 -0.05 0.99 -0.76
CA LEU A 56 -1.30 1.32 -1.45
C LEU A 56 -2.20 0.09 -1.47
N GLU A 57 -3.40 0.25 -0.95
CA GLU A 57 -4.45 -0.76 -0.97
C GLU A 57 -5.50 -0.39 -2.01
N VAL A 58 -5.86 -1.35 -2.84
CA VAL A 58 -6.89 -1.19 -3.86
C VAL A 58 -8.20 -1.75 -3.34
N GLU A 59 -9.13 -0.86 -3.03
CA GLU A 59 -10.42 -1.20 -2.43
C GLU A 59 -11.42 -1.64 -3.51
N GLY A 60 -11.37 -2.91 -3.88
CA GLY A 60 -12.27 -3.49 -4.87
C GLY A 60 -13.60 -3.97 -4.32
N GLY A 61 -13.71 -4.16 -3.01
CA GLY A 61 -14.85 -4.79 -2.36
C GLY A 61 -15.94 -3.85 -1.84
N VAL A 62 -15.89 -2.56 -2.15
CA VAL A 62 -16.85 -1.55 -1.64
C VAL A 62 -18.30 -1.88 -2.03
N TRP A 63 -18.49 -2.57 -3.14
CA TRP A 63 -19.79 -2.90 -3.71
C TRP A 63 -20.21 -4.35 -3.49
N THR A 64 -19.33 -5.18 -2.95
CA THR A 64 -19.66 -6.55 -2.57
C THR A 64 -20.00 -6.60 -1.09
N GLN A 65 -21.18 -7.09 -0.74
CA GLN A 65 -21.51 -7.50 0.62
C GLN A 65 -20.55 -8.63 1.00
N GLY A 66 -19.34 -8.26 1.35
CA GLY A 66 -18.28 -9.22 1.51
C GLY A 66 -17.62 -9.18 2.86
N ARG A 67 -16.35 -9.43 2.82
CA ARG A 67 -15.45 -9.70 3.96
C ARG A 67 -15.48 -8.65 5.06
N HIS A 68 -15.83 -7.38 4.76
CA HIS A 68 -15.80 -6.28 5.73
C HIS A 68 -16.97 -6.29 6.69
N THR A 69 -18.03 -7.07 6.41
CA THR A 69 -19.18 -7.21 7.31
C THR A 69 -19.03 -8.35 8.33
N ARG A 70 -18.00 -9.20 8.17
CA ARG A 70 -17.73 -10.28 9.11
C ARG A 70 -16.87 -9.80 10.26
N PRO A 71 -17.30 -9.95 11.54
CA PRO A 71 -16.54 -9.46 12.71
C PRO A 71 -15.07 -9.90 12.72
N LYS A 72 -14.79 -11.16 12.34
CA LYS A 72 -13.45 -11.72 12.31
C LYS A 72 -12.55 -11.01 11.27
N GLY A 73 -13.06 -10.75 10.07
CA GLY A 73 -12.34 -10.03 9.03
C GLY A 73 -12.05 -8.59 9.43
N PHE A 74 -13.02 -7.93 10.04
CA PHE A 74 -12.88 -6.56 10.54
C PHE A 74 -11.80 -6.45 11.62
N LEU A 75 -11.81 -7.34 12.61
CA LEU A 75 -10.81 -7.36 13.69
C LEU A 75 -9.39 -7.65 13.15
N ASN A 76 -9.28 -8.55 12.18
CA ASN A 76 -8.02 -8.86 11.54
C ASN A 76 -7.45 -7.65 10.78
N ASP A 77 -8.29 -6.90 10.09
CA ASP A 77 -7.91 -5.66 9.40
C ASP A 77 -7.43 -4.59 10.38
N ILE A 78 -8.11 -4.40 11.50
CA ILE A 78 -7.66 -3.48 12.55
C ILE A 78 -6.26 -3.83 13.01
N THR A 79 -6.01 -5.09 13.31
CA THR A 79 -4.70 -5.56 13.78
C THR A 79 -3.63 -5.38 12.71
N LYS A 80 -3.93 -5.69 11.45
CA LYS A 80 -3.03 -5.48 10.32
C LYS A 80 -2.59 -4.03 10.19
N TYR A 81 -3.54 -3.09 10.18
CA TYR A 81 -3.23 -1.69 9.96
C TYR A 81 -2.59 -1.02 11.17
N ASN A 82 -2.96 -1.42 12.38
CA ASN A 82 -2.28 -0.95 13.59
C ASN A 82 -0.82 -1.42 13.63
N THR A 83 -0.57 -2.67 13.25
CA THR A 83 0.78 -3.20 13.14
C THR A 83 1.60 -2.48 12.08
N ALA A 84 0.99 -2.22 10.93
CA ALA A 84 1.63 -1.44 9.87
C ALA A 84 2.02 -0.03 10.34
N ALA A 85 1.13 0.64 11.05
CA ALA A 85 1.40 1.96 11.63
C ALA A 85 2.55 1.93 12.63
N LEU A 86 2.62 0.91 13.49
CA LEU A 86 3.73 0.73 14.44
C LEU A 86 5.08 0.57 13.73
N PHE A 87 5.10 -0.06 12.56
CA PHE A 87 6.31 -0.19 11.74
C PHE A 87 6.61 1.03 10.86
N GLY A 88 5.82 2.08 10.98
CA GLY A 88 6.03 3.32 10.25
C GLY A 88 5.51 3.32 8.82
N TRP A 89 4.63 2.39 8.47
CA TRP A 89 4.00 2.35 7.16
C TRP A 89 2.91 3.40 7.04
N ARG A 90 2.94 4.14 5.94
CA ARG A 90 1.85 5.02 5.52
C ARG A 90 1.03 4.29 4.47
N VAL A 91 -0.21 3.97 4.82
CA VAL A 91 -1.11 3.21 3.96
C VAL A 91 -2.10 4.16 3.30
N PHE A 92 -2.01 4.23 1.98
CA PHE A 92 -2.95 4.96 1.13
C PHE A 92 -3.94 3.99 0.50
N ARG A 93 -5.09 4.49 0.11
CA ARG A 93 -6.16 3.69 -0.48
C ARG A 93 -6.61 4.29 -1.80
N CYS A 94 -6.97 3.45 -2.73
CA CYS A 94 -7.59 3.82 -4.00
C CYS A 94 -8.60 2.76 -4.41
N THR A 95 -9.31 3.02 -5.47
CA THR A 95 -10.19 2.03 -6.11
C THR A 95 -9.54 1.50 -7.38
N PRO A 96 -10.01 0.37 -7.95
CA PRO A 96 -9.49 -0.11 -9.24
C PRO A 96 -9.56 0.95 -10.34
N SER A 97 -10.62 1.76 -10.36
CA SER A 97 -10.81 2.81 -11.37
C SER A 97 -9.89 4.01 -11.17
N THR A 98 -9.38 4.25 -9.96
CA THR A 98 -8.49 5.39 -9.67
C THR A 98 -7.02 5.02 -9.58
N LEU A 99 -6.68 3.74 -9.57
CA LEU A 99 -5.31 3.25 -9.42
C LEU A 99 -4.35 3.86 -10.44
N MET A 100 -4.71 3.86 -11.71
CA MET A 100 -3.85 4.31 -12.82
C MET A 100 -4.05 5.80 -13.17
N THR A 101 -4.59 6.59 -12.26
CA THR A 101 -4.84 8.01 -12.50
C THR A 101 -3.66 8.88 -12.09
N ARG A 102 -3.57 10.08 -12.67
CA ARG A 102 -2.60 11.11 -12.27
C ARG A 102 -2.76 11.51 -10.81
N GLN A 103 -3.97 11.51 -10.29
CA GLN A 103 -4.25 11.84 -8.89
C GLN A 103 -3.58 10.85 -7.94
N THR A 104 -3.68 9.55 -8.21
CA THR A 104 -3.02 8.52 -7.39
C THR A 104 -1.51 8.63 -7.48
N LEU A 105 -0.93 8.83 -8.68
CA LEU A 105 0.50 9.06 -8.83
C LEU A 105 0.97 10.31 -8.10
N HIS A 106 0.20 11.39 -8.20
CA HIS A 106 0.52 12.63 -7.51
C HIS A 106 0.47 12.50 -5.99
N LEU A 107 -0.51 11.76 -5.47
CA LEU A 107 -0.61 11.42 -4.05
C LEU A 107 0.66 10.71 -3.57
N ILE A 108 1.10 9.69 -4.29
CA ILE A 108 2.33 8.94 -3.96
C ILE A 108 3.57 9.82 -4.07
N LYS A 109 3.66 10.63 -5.11
CA LYS A 109 4.75 11.59 -5.29
C LYS A 109 4.84 12.56 -4.11
N CYS A 110 3.72 13.10 -3.65
CA CYS A 110 3.66 13.95 -2.47
C CYS A 110 4.06 13.19 -1.20
N ALA A 111 3.64 11.94 -1.05
CA ALA A 111 4.04 11.10 0.07
C ALA A 111 5.55 10.86 0.12
N ILE A 112 6.18 10.66 -1.03
CA ILE A 112 7.63 10.49 -1.14
C ILE A 112 8.36 11.79 -0.78
N SER A 113 7.88 12.93 -1.25
CA SER A 113 8.53 14.23 -1.06
C SER A 113 8.16 14.95 0.24
N GLY A 114 7.13 14.46 0.95
CA GLY A 114 6.59 15.12 2.14
C GLY A 114 5.71 16.34 1.85
N ALA A 115 5.38 16.61 0.58
CA ALA A 115 4.49 17.70 0.21
C ALA A 115 3.03 17.38 0.52
N ILE A 116 2.22 18.41 0.77
CA ILE A 116 0.78 18.29 0.98
C ILE A 116 0.07 18.55 -0.35
N LEU A 117 -0.91 17.69 -0.69
CA LEU A 117 -1.75 17.90 -1.86
C LEU A 117 -2.54 19.21 -1.75
N PRO A 118 -2.69 19.97 -2.83
CA PRO A 118 -3.54 21.16 -2.83
C PRO A 118 -4.97 20.86 -2.39
N GLU A 119 -5.54 19.76 -2.84
CA GLU A 119 -6.89 19.32 -2.47
C GLU A 119 -7.03 19.04 -0.97
N ALA A 120 -5.97 18.58 -0.33
CA ALA A 120 -5.97 18.37 1.11
C ALA A 120 -6.03 19.69 1.88
N LYS A 121 -5.38 20.73 1.38
CA LYS A 121 -5.48 22.09 1.93
C LYS A 121 -6.89 22.64 1.82
N ASP A 122 -7.53 22.46 0.67
CA ASP A 122 -8.92 22.86 0.45
C ASP A 122 -9.89 22.14 1.40
N TYR A 123 -9.59 20.90 1.73
CA TYR A 123 -10.35 20.09 2.66
C TYR A 123 -10.25 20.61 4.11
N GLU A 124 -9.07 21.00 4.54
CA GLU A 124 -8.83 21.55 5.87
C GLU A 124 -9.51 22.91 6.03
N GLU A 125 -9.43 23.78 5.05
CA GLU A 125 -10.09 25.09 5.07
C GLU A 125 -11.61 24.98 5.14
N ASN A 126 -12.21 24.04 4.41
CA ASN A 126 -13.65 23.80 4.44
C ASN A 126 -14.14 23.18 5.76
N THR A 127 -13.30 22.40 6.43
CA THR A 127 -13.66 21.79 7.72
C THR A 127 -13.65 22.80 8.85
N GLN A 128 -12.83 23.84 8.75
CA GLN A 128 -12.76 24.92 9.75
C GLN A 128 -13.85 25.98 9.59
N LYS A 129 -14.54 26.03 8.44
CA LYS A 129 -15.63 26.99 8.16
C LYS A 129 -17.03 26.52 8.52
N ARG A 130 -17.16 25.35 9.12
CA ARG A 130 -18.45 24.80 9.58
C ARG A 130 -18.66 24.98 11.06
#